data_f489bca0f744bb761e49cf78cc11e703
#
_entry.id   f489bca0f744bb761e49cf78cc11e703
#
_cell.length_a   1.000
_cell.length_b   1.000
_cell.length_c   1.000
_cell.angle_alpha   90.00
_cell.angle_beta   90.00
_cell.angle_gamma   90.00
#
_symmetry.space_group_name_H-M   'P 1'
#
loop_
_entity.id
_entity.type
_entity.pdbx_description
1 polymer ?
#
loop_
_entity_poly.entity_id
_entity_poly.type
_entity_poly.pdbx_seq_one_letter_code
_entity_poly.pdbx_strand_id
1 'polypeptide(L)'
;MSSPRTIRVDLAGRAYDIAIGPGLIDRAGELSRPLLAAPRVTIVSDDTVAPLYGARLAASFEKAGVRAQTVTVPAGESSKDFASFGRLMNELLDLRPDRKTTLVALGGGVVGDLTGFAAAVLLRGVDFIQVPTTLLAQVDSSVGGKTGINTRHGKNLVGAFYQPRLVLADTTVLDTLPRRELLAGYAEVAKYGLIDDPDFFAWCEKNGEAVLAGDAAARTYAIEQSCLSKARIVAADERETTDLRALLNLGHTFGHALEAETGFGGSLLHGEAVGAGMAMAFDLSARLGLCPAADAERVRRHLGAVGLPVRLRTIGGDNSRTWNAARLIEHMRGDKKAEGGKLTFVLARGIGKSFVTRDVDEAGLRGLLDDAIAA
;
A
#
# COMPACT_ATOMS: atom_id res chain seq x y z
N MET A 1 0.82 12.38 -26.90
CA MET A 1 0.62 11.83 -25.53
C MET A 1 0.59 13.00 -24.56
N SER A 2 -0.37 13.04 -23.65
CA SER A 2 -0.42 14.07 -22.60
C SER A 2 0.79 13.94 -21.66
N SER A 3 1.28 15.07 -21.15
CA SER A 3 2.31 15.04 -20.10
C SER A 3 1.77 14.33 -18.86
N PRO A 4 2.59 13.53 -18.17
CA PRO A 4 2.16 12.88 -16.94
C PRO A 4 1.83 13.93 -15.86
N ARG A 5 0.92 13.59 -14.97
CA ARG A 5 0.76 14.32 -13.71
C ARG A 5 1.98 14.06 -12.84
N THR A 6 2.54 15.10 -12.25
CA THR A 6 3.74 14.96 -11.43
C THR A 6 3.48 15.50 -10.04
N ILE A 7 3.73 14.69 -9.02
CA ILE A 7 3.64 15.07 -7.61
C ILE A 7 5.06 15.06 -7.04
N ARG A 8 5.44 16.14 -6.40
CA ARG A 8 6.68 16.24 -5.65
C ARG A 8 6.47 15.75 -4.22
N VAL A 9 7.24 14.74 -3.80
CA VAL A 9 7.38 14.35 -2.39
C VAL A 9 8.56 15.12 -1.83
N ASP A 10 8.26 16.12 -1.01
CA ASP A 10 9.28 17.05 -0.51
C ASP A 10 9.85 16.54 0.82
N LEU A 11 11.08 16.02 0.76
CA LEU A 11 11.82 15.51 1.90
C LEU A 11 13.22 16.12 1.90
N ALA A 12 13.64 16.67 3.02
CA ALA A 12 14.92 17.38 3.16
C ALA A 12 16.09 16.58 2.57
N GLY A 13 16.61 17.01 1.40
CA GLY A 13 17.73 16.38 0.68
C GLY A 13 17.44 15.04 0.00
N ARG A 14 16.17 14.52 0.06
CA ARG A 14 15.76 13.23 -0.50
C ARG A 14 14.44 13.31 -1.23
N ALA A 15 14.10 14.51 -1.71
CA ALA A 15 12.88 14.75 -2.46
C ALA A 15 12.90 13.97 -3.79
N TYR A 16 11.73 13.46 -4.20
CA TYR A 16 11.55 12.73 -5.45
C TYR A 16 10.21 13.03 -6.09
N ASP A 17 10.05 12.64 -7.34
CA ASP A 17 8.83 12.86 -8.10
C ASP A 17 8.04 11.55 -8.27
N ILE A 18 6.73 11.65 -8.26
CA ILE A 18 5.79 10.60 -8.65
C ILE A 18 5.16 11.05 -9.97
N ALA A 19 5.45 10.37 -11.07
CA ALA A 19 4.81 10.59 -12.36
C ALA A 19 3.62 9.62 -12.50
N ILE A 20 2.44 10.13 -12.84
CA ILE A 20 1.18 9.39 -12.93
C ILE A 20 0.58 9.59 -14.30
N GLY A 21 0.21 8.53 -14.99
CA GLY A 21 -0.48 8.59 -16.27
C GLY A 21 -0.33 7.33 -17.10
N PRO A 22 -0.95 7.29 -18.29
CA PRO A 22 -0.90 6.13 -19.16
C PRO A 22 0.42 6.04 -19.92
N GLY A 23 0.90 4.81 -20.15
CA GLY A 23 2.05 4.51 -21.03
C GLY A 23 3.41 4.93 -20.47
N LEU A 24 3.57 5.06 -19.15
CA LEU A 24 4.83 5.48 -18.55
C LEU A 24 5.90 4.40 -18.61
N ILE A 25 5.54 3.12 -18.66
CA ILE A 25 6.50 2.02 -18.87
C ILE A 25 7.29 2.23 -20.17
N ASP A 26 6.61 2.62 -21.25
CA ASP A 26 7.25 2.82 -22.55
C ASP A 26 8.15 4.07 -22.60
N ARG A 27 8.02 4.95 -21.60
CA ARG A 27 8.81 6.19 -21.41
C ARG A 27 9.74 6.14 -20.21
N ALA A 28 9.80 5.00 -19.53
CA ALA A 28 10.55 4.88 -18.27
C ALA A 28 12.03 5.22 -18.46
N GLY A 29 12.66 4.77 -19.55
CA GLY A 29 14.03 5.13 -19.89
C GLY A 29 14.23 6.63 -20.08
N GLU A 30 13.35 7.30 -20.83
CA GLU A 30 13.36 8.76 -21.04
C GLU A 30 13.27 9.52 -19.72
N LEU A 31 12.27 9.16 -18.91
CA LEU A 31 11.97 9.84 -17.63
C LEU A 31 13.05 9.61 -16.56
N SER A 32 13.65 8.42 -16.58
CA SER A 32 14.66 8.04 -15.58
C SER A 32 16.07 8.50 -15.94
N ARG A 33 16.38 8.61 -17.22
CA ARG A 33 17.77 8.88 -17.74
C ARG A 33 18.46 10.05 -17.05
N PRO A 34 17.80 11.19 -16.78
CA PRO A 34 18.44 12.33 -16.11
C PRO A 34 18.83 12.05 -14.64
N LEU A 35 18.23 11.05 -14.02
CA LEU A 35 18.42 10.70 -12.61
C LEU A 35 19.48 9.59 -12.40
N LEU A 36 19.87 8.89 -13.49
CA LEU A 36 20.79 7.77 -13.40
C LEU A 36 22.24 8.23 -13.33
N ALA A 37 22.95 7.77 -12.31
CA ALA A 37 24.38 8.03 -12.13
C ALA A 37 25.27 7.29 -13.17
N ALA A 38 24.74 6.21 -13.79
CA ALA A 38 25.37 5.47 -14.89
C ALA A 38 24.30 4.97 -15.86
N PRO A 39 24.63 4.76 -17.17
CA PRO A 39 23.66 4.30 -18.16
C PRO A 39 23.36 2.79 -18.04
N ARG A 40 22.99 2.34 -16.85
CA ARG A 40 22.61 0.95 -16.57
C ARG A 40 21.65 0.87 -15.39
N VAL A 41 20.74 -0.11 -15.48
CA VAL A 41 19.78 -0.44 -14.43
C VAL A 41 19.67 -1.96 -14.27
N THR A 42 19.29 -2.39 -13.05
CA THR A 42 18.85 -3.76 -12.80
C THR A 42 17.38 -3.74 -12.43
N ILE A 43 16.54 -4.32 -13.28
CA ILE A 43 15.10 -4.47 -13.05
C ILE A 43 14.92 -5.68 -12.12
N VAL A 44 14.23 -5.48 -11.03
CA VAL A 44 13.76 -6.55 -10.13
C VAL A 44 12.24 -6.64 -10.31
N SER A 45 11.77 -7.84 -10.63
CA SER A 45 10.35 -8.11 -10.84
C SER A 45 9.96 -9.46 -10.27
N ASP A 46 8.69 -9.81 -10.28
CA ASP A 46 8.23 -11.15 -9.94
C ASP A 46 7.87 -11.96 -11.21
N ASP A 47 7.68 -13.27 -11.00
CA ASP A 47 7.39 -14.23 -12.08
C ASP A 47 6.00 -14.04 -12.72
N THR A 48 5.11 -13.26 -12.11
CA THR A 48 3.81 -12.86 -12.67
C THR A 48 3.92 -11.60 -13.53
N VAL A 49 4.66 -10.59 -13.04
CA VAL A 49 4.72 -9.25 -13.66
C VAL A 49 5.78 -9.18 -14.74
N ALA A 50 6.92 -9.87 -14.58
CA ALA A 50 8.02 -9.84 -15.54
C ALA A 50 7.60 -10.28 -16.97
N PRO A 51 6.80 -11.35 -17.16
CA PRO A 51 6.30 -11.72 -18.49
C PRO A 51 5.39 -10.67 -19.14
N LEU A 52 4.67 -9.89 -18.35
CA LEU A 52 3.72 -8.89 -18.84
C LEU A 52 4.41 -7.59 -19.28
N TYR A 53 5.37 -7.12 -18.48
CA TYR A 53 5.91 -5.76 -18.62
C TYR A 53 7.42 -5.68 -18.67
N GLY A 54 8.15 -6.73 -18.29
CA GLY A 54 9.61 -6.72 -18.19
C GLY A 54 10.30 -6.35 -19.50
N ALA A 55 9.91 -6.99 -20.61
CA ALA A 55 10.48 -6.72 -21.93
C ALA A 55 10.20 -5.27 -22.40
N ARG A 56 8.98 -4.76 -22.16
CA ARG A 56 8.61 -3.37 -22.50
C ARG A 56 9.44 -2.36 -21.72
N LEU A 57 9.61 -2.58 -20.41
CA LEU A 57 10.39 -1.71 -19.55
C LEU A 57 11.87 -1.73 -19.98
N ALA A 58 12.45 -2.91 -20.21
CA ALA A 58 13.84 -3.05 -20.68
C ALA A 58 14.06 -2.32 -22.02
N ALA A 59 13.18 -2.52 -23.00
CA ALA A 59 13.24 -1.85 -24.29
C ALA A 59 13.15 -0.31 -24.17
N SER A 60 12.37 0.19 -23.22
CA SER A 60 12.30 1.64 -22.94
C SER A 60 13.64 2.19 -22.43
N PHE A 61 14.33 1.48 -21.55
CA PHE A 61 15.66 1.83 -21.10
C PHE A 61 16.70 1.75 -22.21
N GLU A 62 16.70 0.68 -23.00
CA GLU A 62 17.61 0.50 -24.12
C GLU A 62 17.45 1.61 -25.17
N LYS A 63 16.22 1.99 -25.49
CA LYS A 63 15.93 3.13 -26.38
C LYS A 63 16.50 4.45 -25.85
N ALA A 64 16.61 4.61 -24.55
CA ALA A 64 17.24 5.76 -23.90
C ALA A 64 18.76 5.63 -23.74
N GLY A 65 19.39 4.60 -24.33
CA GLY A 65 20.83 4.33 -24.21
C GLY A 65 21.25 3.80 -22.83
N VAL A 66 20.31 3.15 -22.11
CA VAL A 66 20.55 2.59 -20.77
C VAL A 66 20.48 1.07 -20.86
N ARG A 67 21.56 0.38 -20.50
CA ARG A 67 21.57 -1.09 -20.41
C ARG A 67 20.68 -1.57 -19.28
N ALA A 68 19.76 -2.48 -19.57
CA ALA A 68 18.88 -3.09 -18.60
C ALA A 68 19.19 -4.59 -18.42
N GLN A 69 19.23 -5.06 -17.19
CA GLN A 69 19.28 -6.48 -16.81
C GLN A 69 18.09 -6.76 -15.90
N THR A 70 17.59 -8.01 -15.92
CA THR A 70 16.41 -8.37 -15.10
C THR A 70 16.74 -9.53 -14.17
N VAL A 71 16.30 -9.39 -12.91
CA VAL A 71 16.29 -10.43 -11.89
C VAL A 71 14.83 -10.66 -11.47
N THR A 72 14.42 -11.91 -11.31
CA THR A 72 13.05 -12.25 -10.92
C THR A 72 13.00 -12.96 -9.57
N VAL A 73 11.98 -12.63 -8.78
CA VAL A 73 11.66 -13.31 -7.53
C VAL A 73 10.30 -14.00 -7.66
N PRO A 74 9.98 -15.02 -6.86
CA PRO A 74 8.65 -15.61 -6.86
C PRO A 74 7.59 -14.56 -6.45
N ALA A 75 6.40 -14.60 -7.07
CA ALA A 75 5.31 -13.71 -6.72
C ALA A 75 4.72 -14.02 -5.34
N GLY A 76 4.12 -13.00 -4.71
CA GLY A 76 3.34 -13.11 -3.50
C GLY A 76 4.09 -12.79 -2.20
N GLU A 77 3.32 -12.57 -1.14
CA GLU A 77 3.82 -12.12 0.17
C GLU A 77 4.80 -13.10 0.83
N SER A 78 4.70 -14.41 0.51
CA SER A 78 5.64 -15.43 1.00
C SER A 78 7.09 -15.23 0.54
N SER A 79 7.29 -14.48 -0.55
CA SER A 79 8.63 -14.12 -1.05
C SER A 79 9.31 -12.97 -0.30
N LYS A 80 8.57 -12.33 0.62
CA LYS A 80 9.06 -11.19 1.38
C LYS A 80 9.73 -11.66 2.69
N ASP A 81 10.69 -12.59 2.59
CA ASP A 81 11.39 -13.20 3.72
C ASP A 81 12.92 -13.13 3.58
N PHE A 82 13.64 -13.55 4.64
CA PHE A 82 15.11 -13.58 4.62
C PHE A 82 15.70 -14.48 3.55
N ALA A 83 15.08 -15.61 3.27
CA ALA A 83 15.61 -16.59 2.31
C ALA A 83 15.52 -16.03 0.88
N SER A 84 14.40 -15.48 0.50
CA SER A 84 14.19 -14.84 -0.80
C SER A 84 15.04 -13.57 -0.94
N PHE A 85 15.11 -12.77 0.13
CA PHE A 85 15.98 -11.60 0.17
C PHE A 85 17.46 -11.97 -0.01
N GLY A 86 17.93 -13.04 0.67
CA GLY A 86 19.29 -13.52 0.50
C GLY A 86 19.61 -14.02 -0.92
N ARG A 87 18.66 -14.72 -1.57
CA ARG A 87 18.78 -15.10 -2.99
C ARG A 87 18.88 -13.87 -3.89
N LEU A 88 17.94 -12.92 -3.74
CA LEU A 88 17.96 -11.67 -4.51
C LEU A 88 19.29 -10.94 -4.37
N MET A 89 19.83 -10.82 -3.14
CA MET A 89 21.11 -10.15 -2.91
C MET A 89 22.27 -10.85 -3.61
N ASN A 90 22.31 -12.19 -3.61
CA ASN A 90 23.35 -12.94 -4.31
C ASN A 90 23.24 -12.75 -5.83
N GLU A 91 22.05 -12.84 -6.42
CA GLU A 91 21.85 -12.61 -7.85
C GLU A 91 22.23 -11.18 -8.27
N LEU A 92 21.89 -10.18 -7.44
CA LEU A 92 22.31 -8.79 -7.68
C LEU A 92 23.85 -8.66 -7.63
N LEU A 93 24.54 -9.32 -6.70
CA LEU A 93 26.00 -9.28 -6.57
C LEU A 93 26.70 -10.02 -7.72
N ASP A 94 26.13 -11.11 -8.24
CA ASP A 94 26.64 -11.84 -9.42
C ASP A 94 26.67 -10.98 -10.66
N LEU A 95 25.78 -9.97 -10.78
CA LEU A 95 25.80 -8.96 -11.83
C LEU A 95 26.92 -7.92 -11.70
N ARG A 96 27.76 -8.01 -10.68
CA ARG A 96 28.89 -7.11 -10.38
C ARG A 96 28.47 -5.63 -10.36
N PRO A 97 27.53 -5.25 -9.49
CA PRO A 97 27.08 -3.87 -9.36
C PRO A 97 28.21 -2.98 -8.82
N ASP A 98 28.11 -1.70 -9.09
CA ASP A 98 28.89 -0.66 -8.41
C ASP A 98 27.95 0.36 -7.76
N ARG A 99 28.51 1.36 -7.08
CA ARG A 99 27.75 2.40 -6.36
C ARG A 99 26.90 3.30 -7.27
N LYS A 100 27.08 3.24 -8.58
CA LYS A 100 26.29 3.98 -9.58
C LYS A 100 25.17 3.11 -10.19
N THR A 101 25.04 1.88 -9.73
CA THR A 101 23.95 0.99 -10.15
C THR A 101 22.63 1.52 -9.59
N THR A 102 21.59 1.51 -10.44
CA THR A 102 20.22 1.83 -10.02
C THR A 102 19.36 0.57 -10.14
N LEU A 103 18.64 0.23 -9.06
CA LEU A 103 17.65 -0.82 -9.10
C LEU A 103 16.30 -0.26 -9.58
N VAL A 104 15.53 -1.04 -10.30
CA VAL A 104 14.17 -0.67 -10.75
C VAL A 104 13.19 -1.73 -10.28
N ALA A 105 12.33 -1.39 -9.35
CA ALA A 105 11.28 -2.27 -8.84
C ALA A 105 10.09 -2.26 -9.80
N LEU A 106 9.87 -3.34 -10.55
CA LEU A 106 8.72 -3.52 -11.43
C LEU A 106 7.77 -4.55 -10.83
N GLY A 107 6.73 -4.11 -10.12
CA GLY A 107 5.80 -5.03 -9.46
C GLY A 107 4.87 -4.38 -8.44
N GLY A 108 4.17 -5.19 -7.68
CA GLY A 108 3.36 -4.77 -6.54
C GLY A 108 4.19 -4.37 -5.32
N GLY A 109 3.53 -4.17 -4.18
CA GLY A 109 4.17 -3.77 -2.93
C GLY A 109 5.28 -4.72 -2.45
N VAL A 110 5.13 -6.03 -2.66
CA VAL A 110 6.16 -7.03 -2.32
C VAL A 110 7.48 -6.75 -3.04
N VAL A 111 7.42 -6.56 -4.36
CA VAL A 111 8.60 -6.25 -5.19
C VAL A 111 9.18 -4.90 -4.81
N GLY A 112 8.32 -3.89 -4.58
CA GLY A 112 8.74 -2.57 -4.15
C GLY A 112 9.52 -2.59 -2.84
N ASP A 113 9.00 -3.29 -1.83
CA ASP A 113 9.62 -3.40 -0.52
C ASP A 113 10.93 -4.20 -0.54
N LEU A 114 10.95 -5.35 -1.22
CA LEU A 114 12.17 -6.17 -1.38
C LEU A 114 13.27 -5.39 -2.10
N THR A 115 12.93 -4.76 -3.23
CA THR A 115 13.91 -4.03 -4.05
C THR A 115 14.41 -2.78 -3.32
N GLY A 116 13.52 -2.04 -2.66
CA GLY A 116 13.91 -0.87 -1.88
C GLY A 116 14.80 -1.23 -0.70
N PHE A 117 14.54 -2.33 -0.01
CA PHE A 117 15.40 -2.82 1.05
C PHE A 117 16.74 -3.35 0.50
N ALA A 118 16.73 -4.07 -0.62
CA ALA A 118 17.95 -4.45 -1.32
C ALA A 118 18.79 -3.23 -1.71
N ALA A 119 18.17 -2.19 -2.28
CA ALA A 119 18.83 -0.95 -2.62
C ALA A 119 19.48 -0.26 -1.40
N ALA A 120 18.79 -0.27 -0.26
CA ALA A 120 19.27 0.33 0.97
C ALA A 120 20.56 -0.34 1.51
N VAL A 121 20.71 -1.64 1.30
CA VAL A 121 21.85 -2.40 1.86
C VAL A 121 22.90 -2.81 0.84
N LEU A 122 22.56 -2.91 -0.46
CA LEU A 122 23.50 -3.24 -1.52
C LEU A 122 24.61 -2.16 -1.59
N LEU A 123 25.86 -2.59 -1.43
CA LEU A 123 27.04 -1.69 -1.40
C LEU A 123 26.91 -0.53 -0.40
N ARG A 124 26.10 -0.66 0.64
CA ARG A 124 25.74 0.35 1.66
C ARG A 124 24.84 1.47 1.13
N GLY A 125 24.12 1.22 0.07
CA GLY A 125 23.15 2.12 -0.54
C GLY A 125 23.40 2.36 -2.02
N VAL A 126 22.42 2.01 -2.87
CA VAL A 126 22.36 2.35 -4.28
C VAL A 126 21.01 2.98 -4.59
N ASP A 127 20.92 3.79 -5.63
CA ASP A 127 19.65 4.41 -6.03
C ASP A 127 18.63 3.36 -6.48
N PHE A 128 17.33 3.66 -6.29
CA PHE A 128 16.28 2.84 -6.87
C PHE A 128 15.10 3.68 -7.40
N ILE A 129 14.36 3.07 -8.32
CA ILE A 129 13.17 3.62 -8.97
C ILE A 129 12.04 2.62 -8.77
N GLN A 130 10.81 3.09 -8.55
CA GLN A 130 9.64 2.24 -8.45
C GLN A 130 8.74 2.36 -9.69
N VAL A 131 8.31 1.23 -10.22
CA VAL A 131 7.30 1.08 -11.28
C VAL A 131 6.19 0.18 -10.73
N PRO A 132 5.29 0.75 -9.88
CA PRO A 132 4.26 -0.02 -9.21
C PRO A 132 3.20 -0.51 -10.19
N THR A 133 2.87 -1.81 -10.13
CA THR A 133 1.93 -2.46 -11.06
C THR A 133 0.60 -2.86 -10.43
N THR A 134 0.40 -2.64 -9.14
CA THR A 134 -0.90 -2.79 -8.48
C THR A 134 -1.44 -1.43 -8.04
N LEU A 135 -2.76 -1.27 -7.96
CA LEU A 135 -3.36 -0.03 -7.46
C LEU A 135 -2.88 0.28 -6.03
N LEU A 136 -2.83 -0.75 -5.16
CA LEU A 136 -2.31 -0.63 -3.81
C LEU A 136 -0.89 -0.03 -3.79
N ALA A 137 -0.02 -0.52 -4.67
CA ALA A 137 1.34 0.00 -4.75
C ALA A 137 1.40 1.41 -5.33
N GLN A 138 0.55 1.75 -6.30
CA GLN A 138 0.50 3.09 -6.90
C GLN A 138 0.04 4.16 -5.90
N VAL A 139 -0.94 3.83 -5.05
CA VAL A 139 -1.53 4.81 -4.12
C VAL A 139 -0.93 4.78 -2.71
N ASP A 140 -0.24 3.69 -2.34
CA ASP A 140 0.23 3.52 -0.97
C ASP A 140 1.69 3.06 -0.87
N SER A 141 2.04 1.80 -1.11
CA SER A 141 3.34 1.25 -0.71
C SER A 141 4.54 1.88 -1.43
N SER A 142 4.40 2.44 -2.64
CA SER A 142 5.50 3.14 -3.34
C SER A 142 5.83 4.53 -2.77
N VAL A 143 5.04 5.05 -1.84
CA VAL A 143 5.19 6.40 -1.29
C VAL A 143 5.62 6.33 0.18
N GLY A 144 6.68 7.06 0.54
CA GLY A 144 7.12 7.22 1.93
C GLY A 144 8.24 6.31 2.38
N GLY A 145 8.85 5.56 1.44
CA GLY A 145 10.16 4.90 1.62
C GLY A 145 10.20 3.79 2.67
N LYS A 146 9.07 3.27 3.14
CA LYS A 146 9.06 2.06 3.96
C LYS A 146 9.42 0.87 3.08
N THR A 147 10.52 0.21 3.37
CA THR A 147 10.97 -0.99 2.66
C THR A 147 11.36 -2.06 3.67
N GLY A 148 11.18 -3.32 3.34
CA GLY A 148 11.50 -4.35 4.31
C GLY A 148 10.97 -5.74 3.98
N ILE A 149 11.20 -6.64 4.90
CA ILE A 149 10.84 -8.06 4.81
C ILE A 149 10.09 -8.53 6.06
N ASN A 150 9.40 -9.64 5.89
CA ASN A 150 8.70 -10.33 6.95
C ASN A 150 9.63 -11.27 7.72
N THR A 151 9.25 -11.55 8.96
CA THR A 151 9.95 -12.48 9.82
C THR A 151 8.94 -13.45 10.44
N ARG A 152 9.42 -14.51 11.08
CA ARG A 152 8.57 -15.40 11.89
C ARG A 152 7.83 -14.69 13.03
N HIS A 153 8.26 -13.49 13.39
CA HIS A 153 7.70 -12.70 14.49
C HIS A 153 6.63 -11.69 14.02
N GLY A 154 6.51 -11.44 12.70
CA GLY A 154 5.54 -10.52 12.14
C GLY A 154 5.96 -9.94 10.78
N LYS A 155 5.03 -9.22 10.15
CA LYS A 155 5.25 -8.54 8.88
C LYS A 155 6.09 -7.26 9.07
N ASN A 156 6.96 -6.98 8.10
CA ASN A 156 7.69 -5.71 7.95
C ASN A 156 8.55 -5.29 9.17
N LEU A 157 8.99 -6.25 9.99
CA LEU A 157 9.77 -5.96 11.20
C LEU A 157 11.25 -5.68 10.91
N VAL A 158 11.73 -6.05 9.74
CA VAL A 158 13.12 -5.81 9.31
C VAL A 158 13.12 -5.02 8.01
N GLY A 159 13.71 -3.85 8.00
CA GLY A 159 13.70 -2.98 6.83
C GLY A 159 14.44 -1.67 7.05
N ALA A 160 14.23 -0.75 6.12
CA ALA A 160 14.82 0.58 6.11
C ALA A 160 13.82 1.63 5.62
N PHE A 161 13.96 2.86 6.10
CA PHE A 161 13.38 4.02 5.42
C PHE A 161 14.32 4.44 4.29
N TYR A 162 13.96 4.05 3.06
CA TYR A 162 14.78 4.31 1.88
C TYR A 162 13.92 4.88 0.75
N GLN A 163 14.17 6.12 0.35
CA GLN A 163 13.33 6.82 -0.62
C GLN A 163 13.76 6.50 -2.06
N PRO A 164 12.80 6.29 -2.99
CA PRO A 164 13.11 6.14 -4.40
C PRO A 164 13.57 7.46 -5.01
N ARG A 165 14.27 7.39 -6.15
CA ARG A 165 14.61 8.57 -6.96
C ARG A 165 13.45 9.04 -7.83
N LEU A 166 12.54 8.12 -8.15
CA LEU A 166 11.37 8.34 -9.00
C LEU A 166 10.35 7.22 -8.78
N VAL A 167 9.07 7.54 -8.87
CA VAL A 167 7.97 6.57 -8.98
C VAL A 167 7.26 6.80 -10.31
N LEU A 168 7.07 5.74 -11.10
CA LEU A 168 6.36 5.75 -12.38
C LEU A 168 5.07 4.96 -12.26
N ALA A 169 3.98 5.62 -11.89
CA ALA A 169 2.65 5.01 -11.75
C ALA A 169 1.93 4.99 -13.11
N ASP A 170 2.21 3.98 -13.92
CA ASP A 170 1.53 3.76 -15.20
C ASP A 170 0.13 3.23 -14.95
N THR A 171 -0.89 4.01 -15.29
CA THR A 171 -2.29 3.64 -15.04
C THR A 171 -2.78 2.51 -15.93
N THR A 172 -2.12 2.25 -17.07
CA THR A 172 -2.53 1.19 -18.02
C THR A 172 -2.19 -0.21 -17.54
N VAL A 173 -1.22 -0.36 -16.62
CA VAL A 173 -0.88 -1.67 -16.07
C VAL A 173 -2.00 -2.26 -15.21
N LEU A 174 -2.91 -1.41 -14.73
CA LEU A 174 -4.07 -1.83 -13.95
C LEU A 174 -5.13 -2.57 -14.78
N ASP A 175 -5.03 -2.53 -16.12
CA ASP A 175 -5.94 -3.26 -17.00
C ASP A 175 -5.74 -4.78 -16.96
N THR A 176 -4.55 -5.24 -16.58
CA THR A 176 -4.24 -6.66 -16.40
C THR A 176 -4.34 -7.12 -14.95
N LEU A 177 -4.58 -6.17 -14.02
CA LEU A 177 -4.68 -6.50 -12.60
C LEU A 177 -6.01 -7.20 -12.31
N PRO A 178 -6.02 -8.37 -11.64
CA PRO A 178 -7.25 -9.04 -11.24
C PRO A 178 -8.16 -8.10 -10.44
N ARG A 179 -9.49 -8.17 -10.68
CA ARG A 179 -10.46 -7.28 -10.02
C ARG A 179 -10.34 -7.30 -8.49
N ARG A 180 -10.05 -8.45 -7.90
CA ARG A 180 -9.88 -8.59 -6.44
C ARG A 180 -8.71 -7.76 -5.93
N GLU A 181 -7.58 -7.76 -6.65
CA GLU A 181 -6.40 -6.95 -6.32
C GLU A 181 -6.65 -5.44 -6.56
N LEU A 182 -7.43 -5.12 -7.60
CA LEU A 182 -7.84 -3.74 -7.87
C LEU A 182 -8.72 -3.20 -6.74
N LEU A 183 -9.69 -4.01 -6.25
CA LEU A 183 -10.54 -3.69 -5.09
C LEU A 183 -9.71 -3.52 -3.81
N ALA A 184 -8.72 -4.39 -3.58
CA ALA A 184 -7.81 -4.25 -2.44
C ALA A 184 -7.07 -2.91 -2.47
N GLY A 185 -6.58 -2.48 -3.64
CA GLY A 185 -5.98 -1.15 -3.79
C GLY A 185 -6.98 -0.01 -3.61
N TYR A 186 -8.23 -0.19 -4.05
CA TYR A 186 -9.28 0.82 -3.90
C TYR A 186 -9.67 1.09 -2.43
N ALA A 187 -9.53 0.11 -1.55
CA ALA A 187 -9.70 0.34 -0.11
C ALA A 187 -8.75 1.45 0.40
N GLU A 188 -7.51 1.45 -0.08
CA GLU A 188 -6.54 2.49 0.27
C GLU A 188 -6.87 3.85 -0.36
N VAL A 189 -7.44 3.87 -1.57
CA VAL A 189 -7.97 5.12 -2.18
C VAL A 189 -9.04 5.74 -1.29
N ALA A 190 -10.06 4.97 -0.90
CA ALA A 190 -11.15 5.43 -0.05
C ALA A 190 -10.65 5.90 1.34
N LYS A 191 -9.61 5.25 1.88
CA LYS A 191 -8.99 5.59 3.15
C LYS A 191 -8.54 7.04 3.22
N TYR A 192 -7.92 7.58 2.16
CA TYR A 192 -7.44 8.96 2.17
C TYR A 192 -8.58 9.97 2.34
N GLY A 193 -9.71 9.74 1.67
CA GLY A 193 -10.89 10.57 1.85
C GLY A 193 -11.47 10.49 3.27
N LEU A 194 -11.40 9.32 3.89
CA LEU A 194 -11.87 9.11 5.28
C LEU A 194 -10.95 9.72 6.33
N ILE A 195 -9.65 9.86 6.05
CA ILE A 195 -8.67 10.42 6.99
C ILE A 195 -8.91 11.92 7.17
N ASP A 196 -8.84 12.71 6.09
CA ASP A 196 -8.80 14.17 6.20
C ASP A 196 -9.33 14.92 4.96
N ASP A 197 -9.97 14.23 3.99
CA ASP A 197 -10.50 14.84 2.77
C ASP A 197 -11.92 14.35 2.48
N PRO A 198 -12.95 14.96 3.10
CA PRO A 198 -14.34 14.57 2.89
C PRO A 198 -14.84 14.79 1.46
N ASP A 199 -14.28 15.76 0.73
CA ASP A 199 -14.63 16.04 -0.66
C ASP A 199 -14.09 14.93 -1.58
N PHE A 200 -12.89 14.42 -1.30
CA PHE A 200 -12.36 13.26 -2.01
C PHE A 200 -13.18 11.99 -1.72
N PHE A 201 -13.65 11.79 -0.48
CA PHE A 201 -14.55 10.67 -0.19
C PHE A 201 -15.87 10.80 -0.94
N ALA A 202 -16.47 11.99 -0.98
CA ALA A 202 -17.69 12.25 -1.76
C ALA A 202 -17.47 12.04 -3.28
N TRP A 203 -16.27 12.31 -3.78
CA TRP A 203 -15.87 11.98 -5.15
C TRP A 203 -15.77 10.46 -5.34
N CYS A 204 -15.16 9.73 -4.40
CA CYS A 204 -15.08 8.26 -4.41
C CYS A 204 -16.48 7.61 -4.48
N GLU A 205 -17.45 8.12 -3.72
CA GLU A 205 -18.83 7.62 -3.76
C GLU A 205 -19.46 7.71 -5.17
N LYS A 206 -19.12 8.75 -5.93
CA LYS A 206 -19.66 8.98 -7.28
C LYS A 206 -18.87 8.27 -8.38
N ASN A 207 -17.57 8.07 -8.19
CA ASN A 207 -16.66 7.65 -9.26
C ASN A 207 -15.94 6.32 -8.97
N GLY A 208 -16.15 5.69 -7.81
CA GLY A 208 -15.45 4.46 -7.42
C GLY A 208 -15.62 3.33 -8.44
N GLU A 209 -16.84 3.13 -8.95
CA GLU A 209 -17.06 2.16 -10.02
C GLU A 209 -16.32 2.52 -11.33
N ALA A 210 -16.22 3.80 -11.68
CA ALA A 210 -15.47 4.23 -12.86
C ALA A 210 -13.97 3.92 -12.72
N VAL A 211 -13.39 4.13 -11.52
CA VAL A 211 -12.01 3.73 -11.22
C VAL A 211 -11.81 2.24 -11.44
N LEU A 212 -12.72 1.42 -10.90
CA LEU A 212 -12.66 -0.04 -10.98
C LEU A 212 -12.95 -0.56 -12.41
N ALA A 213 -13.82 0.13 -13.16
CA ALA A 213 -14.14 -0.21 -14.53
C ALA A 213 -13.05 0.19 -15.55
N GLY A 214 -12.02 0.94 -15.12
CA GLY A 214 -10.90 1.28 -16.01
C GLY A 214 -10.99 2.66 -16.66
N ASP A 215 -11.86 3.55 -16.19
CA ASP A 215 -11.87 4.91 -16.70
C ASP A 215 -10.53 5.60 -16.41
N ALA A 216 -9.84 6.00 -17.47
CA ALA A 216 -8.47 6.52 -17.39
C ALA A 216 -8.38 7.84 -16.58
N ALA A 217 -9.40 8.70 -16.70
CA ALA A 217 -9.43 9.97 -15.98
C ALA A 217 -9.72 9.74 -14.49
N ALA A 218 -10.66 8.87 -14.16
CA ALA A 218 -10.99 8.51 -12.80
C ALA A 218 -9.83 7.81 -12.09
N ARG A 219 -9.15 6.85 -12.75
CA ARG A 219 -7.94 6.21 -12.20
C ARG A 219 -6.83 7.21 -11.93
N THR A 220 -6.51 8.07 -12.92
CA THR A 220 -5.46 9.09 -12.77
C THR A 220 -5.77 10.02 -11.59
N TYR A 221 -7.00 10.49 -11.48
CA TYR A 221 -7.42 11.37 -10.39
C TYR A 221 -7.37 10.67 -9.03
N ALA A 222 -7.87 9.44 -8.92
CA ALA A 222 -7.84 8.67 -7.67
C ALA A 222 -6.39 8.46 -7.18
N ILE A 223 -5.48 8.09 -8.08
CA ILE A 223 -4.06 7.88 -7.76
C ILE A 223 -3.41 9.21 -7.38
N GLU A 224 -3.66 10.29 -8.13
CA GLU A 224 -3.14 11.62 -7.86
C GLU A 224 -3.54 12.10 -6.45
N GLN A 225 -4.84 12.06 -6.10
CA GLN A 225 -5.31 12.52 -4.79
C GLN A 225 -4.75 11.67 -3.64
N SER A 226 -4.70 10.36 -3.82
CA SER A 226 -4.10 9.43 -2.85
C SER A 226 -2.62 9.74 -2.61
N CYS A 227 -1.84 9.90 -3.68
CA CYS A 227 -0.43 10.25 -3.59
C CYS A 227 -0.20 11.64 -2.97
N LEU A 228 -1.03 12.64 -3.29
CA LEU A 228 -0.96 13.98 -2.69
C LEU A 228 -1.20 13.93 -1.17
N SER A 229 -2.25 13.22 -0.75
CA SER A 229 -2.55 13.05 0.67
C SER A 229 -1.41 12.35 1.41
N LYS A 230 -0.93 11.22 0.86
CA LYS A 230 0.19 10.49 1.49
C LYS A 230 1.48 11.29 1.49
N ALA A 231 1.83 11.96 0.40
CA ALA A 231 3.05 12.79 0.31
C ALA A 231 3.05 13.88 1.37
N ARG A 232 1.92 14.56 1.59
CA ARG A 232 1.75 15.58 2.63
C ARG A 232 1.99 15.02 4.04
N ILE A 233 1.39 13.87 4.36
CA ILE A 233 1.53 13.22 5.67
C ILE A 233 2.99 12.75 5.87
N VAL A 234 3.59 12.15 4.86
CA VAL A 234 4.98 11.66 4.91
C VAL A 234 5.97 12.81 5.03
N ALA A 235 5.77 13.92 4.31
CA ALA A 235 6.62 15.10 4.41
C ALA A 235 6.62 15.71 5.83
N ALA A 236 5.48 15.64 6.52
CA ALA A 236 5.35 16.15 7.88
C ALA A 236 5.89 15.18 8.96
N ASP A 237 5.88 13.86 8.69
CA ASP A 237 6.31 12.83 9.66
C ASP A 237 6.92 11.61 8.94
N GLU A 238 8.09 11.78 8.34
CA GLU A 238 8.73 10.73 7.53
C GLU A 238 9.01 9.44 8.33
N ARG A 239 9.40 9.55 9.59
CA ARG A 239 9.88 8.42 10.42
C ARG A 239 8.88 7.91 11.44
N GLU A 240 7.62 8.35 11.36
CA GLU A 240 6.58 7.96 12.32
C GLU A 240 6.94 8.27 13.78
N THR A 241 7.43 9.47 14.01
CA THR A 241 7.79 9.95 15.35
C THR A 241 6.65 10.73 16.01
N THR A 242 5.60 11.03 15.26
CA THR A 242 4.37 11.69 15.73
C THR A 242 3.14 10.87 15.38
N ASP A 243 2.00 11.18 15.98
CA ASP A 243 0.73 10.51 15.69
C ASP A 243 0.17 10.86 14.28
N LEU A 244 0.80 11.80 13.53
CA LEU A 244 0.27 12.23 12.23
C LEU A 244 0.31 11.10 11.19
N ARG A 245 1.42 10.41 11.06
CA ARG A 245 1.54 9.28 10.13
C ARG A 245 0.74 8.07 10.59
N ALA A 246 0.45 7.97 11.89
CA ALA A 246 -0.42 6.92 12.43
C ALA A 246 -1.86 7.00 11.89
N LEU A 247 -2.32 8.16 11.40
CA LEU A 247 -3.62 8.32 10.73
C LEU A 247 -3.76 7.40 9.51
N LEU A 248 -2.65 7.11 8.80
CA LEU A 248 -2.64 6.17 7.67
C LEU A 248 -3.05 4.75 8.07
N ASN A 249 -3.08 4.44 9.36
CA ASN A 249 -3.54 3.15 9.89
C ASN A 249 -5.06 3.12 10.18
N LEU A 250 -5.87 4.03 9.62
CA LEU A 250 -7.33 3.92 9.71
C LEU A 250 -7.77 2.54 9.16
N GLY A 251 -8.50 1.79 9.96
CA GLY A 251 -8.93 0.42 9.65
C GLY A 251 -7.88 -0.67 9.92
N HIS A 252 -6.59 -0.34 10.02
CA HIS A 252 -5.51 -1.34 10.10
C HIS A 252 -5.51 -2.12 11.44
N THR A 253 -5.91 -1.53 12.55
CA THR A 253 -5.96 -2.24 13.84
C THR A 253 -6.90 -3.44 13.77
N PHE A 254 -8.08 -3.27 13.14
CA PHE A 254 -8.99 -4.36 12.85
C PHE A 254 -8.49 -5.23 11.70
N GLY A 255 -8.04 -4.62 10.60
CA GLY A 255 -7.57 -5.31 9.40
C GLY A 255 -6.44 -6.30 9.69
N HIS A 256 -5.40 -5.89 10.42
CA HIS A 256 -4.29 -6.77 10.79
C HIS A 256 -4.73 -7.93 11.68
N ALA A 257 -5.69 -7.70 12.60
CA ALA A 257 -6.25 -8.78 13.40
C ALA A 257 -7.00 -9.80 12.53
N LEU A 258 -7.72 -9.34 11.50
CA LEU A 258 -8.39 -10.21 10.52
C LEU A 258 -7.37 -10.98 9.66
N GLU A 259 -6.30 -10.34 9.19
CA GLU A 259 -5.21 -10.99 8.47
C GLU A 259 -4.51 -12.04 9.33
N ALA A 260 -4.23 -11.74 10.60
CA ALA A 260 -3.60 -12.68 11.53
C ALA A 260 -4.50 -13.89 11.79
N GLU A 261 -5.79 -13.69 12.02
CA GLU A 261 -6.76 -14.76 12.21
C GLU A 261 -6.92 -15.64 10.96
N THR A 262 -6.69 -15.08 9.76
CA THR A 262 -6.74 -15.82 8.49
C THR A 262 -5.41 -16.45 8.09
N GLY A 263 -4.34 -16.25 8.88
CA GLY A 263 -3.04 -16.91 8.71
C GLY A 263 -2.15 -16.29 7.63
N PHE A 264 -2.38 -15.04 7.22
CA PHE A 264 -1.60 -14.30 6.20
C PHE A 264 -1.43 -15.03 4.85
N GLY A 265 -2.22 -16.06 4.58
CA GLY A 265 -2.05 -17.00 3.46
C GLY A 265 -2.71 -16.58 2.14
N GLY A 266 -3.10 -15.30 1.96
CA GLY A 266 -3.75 -14.82 0.73
C GLY A 266 -5.25 -15.14 0.64
N SER A 267 -5.83 -15.85 1.62
CA SER A 267 -7.29 -16.06 1.70
C SER A 267 -8.04 -14.74 1.91
N LEU A 268 -7.41 -13.78 2.60
CA LEU A 268 -7.87 -12.40 2.78
C LEU A 268 -6.76 -11.46 2.31
N LEU A 269 -7.05 -10.60 1.32
CA LEU A 269 -6.11 -9.59 0.87
C LEU A 269 -6.07 -8.42 1.85
N HIS A 270 -4.92 -7.76 1.93
CA HIS A 270 -4.71 -6.62 2.82
C HIS A 270 -5.81 -5.56 2.69
N GLY A 271 -6.11 -5.10 1.47
CA GLY A 271 -7.14 -4.09 1.26
C GLY A 271 -8.57 -4.56 1.58
N GLU A 272 -8.86 -5.87 1.46
CA GLU A 272 -10.13 -6.44 1.92
C GLU A 272 -10.24 -6.33 3.45
N ALA A 273 -9.15 -6.68 4.15
CA ALA A 273 -9.06 -6.57 5.61
C ALA A 273 -9.16 -5.11 6.08
N VAL A 274 -8.46 -4.20 5.40
CA VAL A 274 -8.51 -2.76 5.71
C VAL A 274 -9.88 -2.17 5.41
N GLY A 275 -10.54 -2.57 4.33
CA GLY A 275 -11.91 -2.14 4.00
C GLY A 275 -12.91 -2.51 5.10
N ALA A 276 -12.91 -3.77 5.53
CA ALA A 276 -13.71 -4.22 6.67
C ALA A 276 -13.31 -3.47 7.96
N GLY A 277 -12.03 -3.28 8.18
CA GLY A 277 -11.50 -2.56 9.34
C GLY A 277 -11.90 -1.09 9.38
N MET A 278 -11.99 -0.40 8.24
CA MET A 278 -12.49 0.98 8.17
C MET A 278 -13.97 1.05 8.53
N ALA A 279 -14.79 0.13 8.04
CA ALA A 279 -16.20 0.02 8.44
C ALA A 279 -16.33 -0.18 9.96
N MET A 280 -15.53 -1.09 10.53
CA MET A 280 -15.51 -1.35 11.98
C MET A 280 -15.00 -0.14 12.79
N ALA A 281 -14.01 0.60 12.29
CA ALA A 281 -13.51 1.80 12.96
C ALA A 281 -14.57 2.90 13.02
N PHE A 282 -15.35 3.08 11.95
CA PHE A 282 -16.47 4.03 11.94
C PHE A 282 -17.64 3.55 12.82
N ASP A 283 -17.95 2.25 12.83
CA ASP A 283 -18.97 1.67 13.72
C ASP A 283 -18.60 1.85 15.19
N LEU A 284 -17.32 1.61 15.54
CA LEU A 284 -16.82 1.86 16.89
C LEU A 284 -16.93 3.35 17.25
N SER A 285 -16.56 4.22 16.32
CA SER A 285 -16.67 5.67 16.52
C SER A 285 -18.10 6.12 16.77
N ALA A 286 -19.07 5.57 16.02
CA ALA A 286 -20.49 5.86 16.22
C ALA A 286 -21.02 5.29 17.56
N ARG A 287 -20.63 4.06 17.92
CA ARG A 287 -20.99 3.42 19.19
C ARG A 287 -20.49 4.20 20.40
N LEU A 288 -19.30 4.77 20.30
CA LEU A 288 -18.72 5.63 21.36
C LEU A 288 -19.25 7.07 21.35
N GLY A 289 -20.21 7.41 20.47
CA GLY A 289 -20.77 8.76 20.35
C GLY A 289 -19.78 9.80 19.76
N LEU A 290 -18.69 9.36 19.15
CA LEU A 290 -17.66 10.23 18.56
C LEU A 290 -18.00 10.67 17.13
N CYS A 291 -18.77 9.85 16.39
CA CYS A 291 -19.12 10.03 14.99
C CYS A 291 -20.64 9.91 14.80
N PRO A 292 -21.25 10.70 13.90
CA PRO A 292 -22.63 10.46 13.52
C PRO A 292 -22.84 9.05 12.94
N ALA A 293 -23.88 8.34 13.39
CA ALA A 293 -24.21 7.00 12.85
C ALA A 293 -24.46 7.02 11.33
N ALA A 294 -24.97 8.13 10.81
CA ALA A 294 -25.17 8.33 9.37
C ALA A 294 -23.85 8.30 8.58
N ASP A 295 -22.75 8.77 9.14
CA ASP A 295 -21.42 8.73 8.49
C ASP A 295 -20.89 7.29 8.47
N ALA A 296 -21.02 6.54 9.56
CA ALA A 296 -20.64 5.12 9.60
C ALA A 296 -21.43 4.29 8.57
N GLU A 297 -22.74 4.51 8.47
CA GLU A 297 -23.58 3.85 7.48
C GLU A 297 -23.21 4.25 6.05
N ARG A 298 -22.87 5.51 5.82
CA ARG A 298 -22.42 6.02 4.51
C ARG A 298 -21.11 5.36 4.07
N VAL A 299 -20.16 5.22 4.97
CA VAL A 299 -18.87 4.52 4.72
C VAL A 299 -19.13 3.06 4.38
N ARG A 300 -19.93 2.35 5.20
CA ARG A 300 -20.25 0.95 4.97
C ARG A 300 -20.96 0.74 3.62
N ARG A 301 -21.90 1.61 3.30
CA ARG A 301 -22.65 1.56 2.01
C ARG A 301 -21.72 1.72 0.83
N HIS A 302 -20.82 2.71 0.86
CA HIS A 302 -19.89 2.95 -0.25
C HIS A 302 -18.93 1.76 -0.45
N LEU A 303 -18.25 1.32 0.63
CA LEU A 303 -17.31 0.19 0.55
C LEU A 303 -18.00 -1.10 0.09
N GLY A 304 -19.21 -1.37 0.57
CA GLY A 304 -20.02 -2.51 0.13
C GLY A 304 -20.48 -2.40 -1.32
N ALA A 305 -20.89 -1.23 -1.76
CA ALA A 305 -21.35 -0.99 -3.13
C ALA A 305 -20.24 -1.26 -4.18
N VAL A 306 -18.99 -0.92 -3.88
CA VAL A 306 -17.87 -1.22 -4.78
C VAL A 306 -17.43 -2.69 -4.71
N GLY A 307 -17.91 -3.46 -3.74
CA GLY A 307 -17.64 -4.90 -3.60
C GLY A 307 -16.60 -5.26 -2.53
N LEU A 308 -16.18 -4.31 -1.69
CA LEU A 308 -15.34 -4.62 -0.54
C LEU A 308 -16.15 -5.31 0.57
N PRO A 309 -15.56 -6.25 1.32
CA PRO A 309 -16.22 -6.84 2.47
C PRO A 309 -16.37 -5.79 3.58
N VAL A 310 -17.57 -5.62 4.10
CA VAL A 310 -17.91 -4.70 5.18
C VAL A 310 -18.53 -5.41 6.40
N ARG A 311 -18.63 -6.74 6.33
CA ARG A 311 -19.13 -7.61 7.41
C ARG A 311 -18.23 -8.82 7.53
N LEU A 312 -18.01 -9.30 8.75
CA LEU A 312 -17.11 -10.43 9.00
C LEU A 312 -17.55 -11.69 8.26
N ARG A 313 -18.84 -11.97 8.17
CA ARG A 313 -19.38 -13.12 7.43
C ARG A 313 -19.09 -13.10 5.92
N THR A 314 -18.84 -11.93 5.33
CA THR A 314 -18.53 -11.82 3.89
C THR A 314 -17.03 -11.95 3.58
N ILE A 315 -16.20 -12.05 4.61
CA ILE A 315 -14.75 -12.19 4.47
C ILE A 315 -14.38 -13.62 4.10
N GLY A 316 -13.62 -13.77 3.01
CA GLY A 316 -13.09 -15.06 2.57
C GLY A 316 -14.03 -15.91 1.73
N GLY A 317 -15.25 -15.43 1.40
CA GLY A 317 -16.20 -16.13 0.52
C GLY A 317 -16.78 -17.44 1.09
N ASP A 318 -16.38 -17.84 2.30
CA ASP A 318 -16.81 -19.04 2.98
C ASP A 318 -17.50 -18.66 4.30
N ASN A 319 -18.82 -18.85 4.35
CA ASN A 319 -19.63 -18.61 5.55
C ASN A 319 -19.32 -19.61 6.71
N SER A 320 -18.38 -20.54 6.52
CA SER A 320 -18.03 -21.55 7.53
C SER A 320 -17.05 -21.03 8.57
N ARG A 321 -16.40 -19.89 8.36
CA ARG A 321 -15.41 -19.36 9.30
C ARG A 321 -16.06 -18.84 10.57
N THR A 322 -15.67 -19.42 11.69
CA THR A 322 -16.08 -18.97 13.02
C THR A 322 -15.11 -17.90 13.53
N TRP A 323 -15.56 -16.67 13.57
CA TRP A 323 -14.81 -15.55 14.17
C TRP A 323 -14.95 -15.59 15.70
N ASN A 324 -13.91 -15.16 16.41
CA ASN A 324 -13.91 -15.10 17.87
C ASN A 324 -13.38 -13.75 18.36
N ALA A 325 -14.21 -12.98 19.05
CA ALA A 325 -13.88 -11.64 19.51
C ALA A 325 -12.64 -11.60 20.42
N ALA A 326 -12.49 -12.60 21.32
CA ALA A 326 -11.33 -12.66 22.21
C ALA A 326 -10.02 -12.85 21.43
N ARG A 327 -10.01 -13.72 20.42
CA ARG A 327 -8.84 -13.94 19.56
C ARG A 327 -8.50 -12.71 18.74
N LEU A 328 -9.52 -12.02 18.19
CA LEU A 328 -9.27 -10.77 17.45
C LEU A 328 -8.66 -9.69 18.35
N ILE A 329 -9.12 -9.56 19.59
CA ILE A 329 -8.52 -8.64 20.57
C ILE A 329 -7.07 -9.05 20.90
N GLU A 330 -6.80 -10.35 21.02
CA GLU A 330 -5.44 -10.87 21.25
C GLU A 330 -4.51 -10.51 20.08
N HIS A 331 -4.96 -10.71 18.83
CA HIS A 331 -4.21 -10.29 17.65
C HIS A 331 -3.94 -8.79 17.63
N MET A 332 -4.92 -7.94 17.96
CA MET A 332 -4.73 -6.50 18.07
C MET A 332 -3.66 -6.13 19.10
N ARG A 333 -3.60 -6.83 20.23
CA ARG A 333 -2.57 -6.64 21.27
C ARG A 333 -1.18 -7.07 20.82
N GLY A 334 -1.10 -8.12 20.00
CA GLY A 334 0.15 -8.66 19.47
C GLY A 334 0.77 -7.79 18.37
N ASP A 335 -0.05 -7.13 17.54
CA ASP A 335 0.40 -6.31 16.42
C ASP A 335 1.09 -5.01 16.89
N LYS A 336 0.67 -4.46 18.01
CA LYS A 336 1.27 -3.26 18.59
C LYS A 336 1.83 -3.62 19.96
N LYS A 337 3.17 -3.70 20.04
CA LYS A 337 3.86 -3.59 21.33
C LYS A 337 3.38 -2.27 21.97
N ALA A 338 2.32 -2.40 22.78
CA ALA A 338 1.63 -1.29 23.36
C ALA A 338 2.62 -0.45 24.16
N GLU A 339 2.85 0.78 23.77
CA GLU A 339 3.38 1.76 24.70
C GLU A 339 2.42 1.82 25.90
N GLY A 340 2.84 1.27 27.04
CA GLY A 340 2.05 1.22 28.27
C GLY A 340 0.88 0.22 28.26
N GLY A 341 0.81 -0.77 27.36
CA GLY A 341 -0.20 -1.84 27.36
C GLY A 341 -1.57 -1.46 26.77
N LYS A 342 -1.75 -0.23 26.26
CA LYS A 342 -3.00 0.23 25.64
C LYS A 342 -2.99 0.05 24.14
N LEU A 343 -4.11 -0.39 23.56
CA LEU A 343 -4.32 -0.46 22.12
C LEU A 343 -4.42 0.95 21.52
N THR A 344 -3.79 1.16 20.38
CA THR A 344 -3.92 2.42 19.62
C THR A 344 -4.89 2.20 18.46
N PHE A 345 -5.90 3.06 18.38
CA PHE A 345 -6.88 3.08 17.31
C PHE A 345 -6.79 4.38 16.51
N VAL A 346 -7.11 4.30 15.23
CA VAL A 346 -7.51 5.45 14.44
C VAL A 346 -9.02 5.39 14.32
N LEU A 347 -9.70 6.34 14.94
CA LEU A 347 -11.15 6.52 14.92
C LEU A 347 -11.51 7.81 14.18
N ALA A 348 -12.81 8.09 14.01
CA ALA A 348 -13.29 9.26 13.30
C ALA A 348 -14.31 10.08 14.11
N ARG A 349 -14.25 11.41 13.95
CA ARG A 349 -15.31 12.34 14.41
C ARG A 349 -16.33 12.64 13.32
N GLY A 350 -16.16 12.00 12.16
CA GLY A 350 -16.93 12.13 10.93
C GLY A 350 -16.04 11.83 9.73
N ILE A 351 -16.61 11.75 8.55
CA ILE A 351 -15.86 11.55 7.30
C ILE A 351 -14.86 12.69 7.12
N GLY A 352 -13.58 12.34 6.84
CA GLY A 352 -12.49 13.29 6.71
C GLY A 352 -12.01 13.90 8.03
N LYS A 353 -12.34 13.30 9.17
CA LYS A 353 -11.98 13.80 10.52
C LYS A 353 -11.46 12.68 11.41
N SER A 354 -10.51 11.90 10.90
CA SER A 354 -9.90 10.81 11.67
C SER A 354 -8.89 11.33 12.69
N PHE A 355 -8.73 10.60 13.79
CA PHE A 355 -7.81 10.93 14.87
C PHE A 355 -7.30 9.67 15.55
N VAL A 356 -6.12 9.78 16.17
CA VAL A 356 -5.51 8.70 16.95
C VAL A 356 -6.02 8.74 18.39
N THR A 357 -6.36 7.58 18.95
CA THR A 357 -6.78 7.45 20.34
C THR A 357 -6.29 6.17 20.99
N ARG A 358 -6.08 6.21 22.31
CA ARG A 358 -5.76 5.07 23.17
C ARG A 358 -6.82 4.87 24.25
N ASP A 359 -7.92 5.62 24.15
CA ASP A 359 -9.01 5.66 25.15
C ASP A 359 -10.24 4.88 24.66
N VAL A 360 -10.01 3.63 24.19
CA VAL A 360 -11.07 2.68 23.86
C VAL A 360 -11.13 1.64 24.97
N ASP A 361 -12.28 1.55 25.66
CA ASP A 361 -12.48 0.51 26.66
C ASP A 361 -12.70 -0.87 25.99
N GLU A 362 -12.26 -1.92 26.68
CA GLU A 362 -12.34 -3.28 26.15
C GLU A 362 -13.79 -3.78 26.05
N ALA A 363 -14.70 -3.30 26.88
CA ALA A 363 -16.09 -3.72 26.84
C ALA A 363 -16.79 -3.20 25.58
N GLY A 364 -16.56 -1.91 25.23
CA GLY A 364 -17.05 -1.31 23.97
C GLY A 364 -16.49 -1.98 22.74
N LEU A 365 -15.18 -2.30 22.74
CA LEU A 365 -14.53 -3.02 21.66
C LEU A 365 -15.10 -4.44 21.49
N ARG A 366 -15.23 -5.19 22.61
CA ARG A 366 -15.81 -6.54 22.60
C ARG A 366 -17.24 -6.53 22.09
N GLY A 367 -18.07 -5.60 22.59
CA GLY A 367 -19.46 -5.49 22.15
C GLY A 367 -19.57 -5.19 20.65
N LEU A 368 -18.69 -4.35 20.07
CA LEU A 368 -18.64 -4.14 18.64
C LEU A 368 -18.31 -5.45 17.88
N LEU A 369 -17.29 -6.19 18.35
CA LEU A 369 -16.86 -7.43 17.68
C LEU A 369 -17.93 -8.52 17.77
N ASP A 370 -18.57 -8.68 18.91
CA ASP A 370 -19.66 -9.65 19.10
C ASP A 370 -20.85 -9.34 18.17
N ASP A 371 -21.24 -8.06 18.04
CA ASP A 371 -22.29 -7.62 17.11
C ASP A 371 -21.87 -7.85 15.64
N ALA A 372 -20.61 -7.56 15.28
CA ALA A 372 -20.09 -7.76 13.93
C ALA A 372 -20.00 -9.25 13.55
N ILE A 373 -19.77 -10.14 14.52
CA ILE A 373 -19.76 -11.59 14.34
C ILE A 373 -21.19 -12.13 14.17
N ALA A 374 -22.17 -11.58 14.91
CA ALA A 374 -23.56 -12.00 14.85
C ALA A 374 -24.29 -11.52 13.58
N ALA A 375 -23.86 -10.40 12.95
CA ALA A 375 -24.48 -9.78 11.79
C ALA A 375 -24.09 -10.43 10.46
#